data_467d46ae3e3df98e05dc61d509841882
#
_entry.id   467d46ae3e3df98e05dc61d509841882
#
_cell.length_a   1.000
_cell.length_b   1.000
_cell.length_c   1.000
_cell.angle_alpha   90.00
_cell.angle_beta   90.00
_cell.angle_gamma   90.00
#
_symmetry.space_group_name_H-M   'P 1'
#
loop_
_entity.id
_entity.type
_entity.pdbx_description
1 polymer ?
#
loop_
_entity_poly.entity_id
_entity_poly.type
_entity_poly.pdbx_seq_one_letter_code
_entity_poly.pdbx_strand_id
1 'polypeptide(L)'
;MELTQLDFDRSSRREFLARIAGGSLAAGTAVSAFAESTNSPSQQPRRPAFPATADTMIVLWMAGGMAHTETFDPKRHVPFEPGMKADDVLCTFPSIKTAVDGIEITEGFEKVASVLDRGTLIRSHVLGDLGTILHSRHQYHWHTGYEPPQNVAAPHLGAWIAHALGPKNPAIPAFIDIGQSYEGNGEAEELKAFQTGGCLGAEFNPFRVPDPRQAVNIVKPPTGMSLERFRRRYDTFRKMVADGVGSDGKTLSDAQRDALLRSVEQAHRLMDSSAAKAFDLSLEPKASFDTYNTCKFGLGCLLARRLVEEGARFIEVTTEYGPFLQWDTHDNGHTRLAKLKSEIDAPIAQLVLDLEQRGLLDRTLIVLASEFSRDCLLEGKPEKPVGNQVEQPAVLKELKHYGMHRHFTGASSVLMFGGGVKRGFLYGKTAPERPCTTIENPINVTDLHATMLHTLGIATDYHVMVEQRPFYATQDGRGVARTALLG
;
A
#
# COMPACT_ATOMS: atom_id res chain seq x y z
N MET A 1 13.16 -41.00 12.60
CA MET A 1 13.60 -39.82 13.35
C MET A 1 12.30 -39.17 13.84
N GLU A 2 11.91 -39.51 15.07
CA GLU A 2 10.68 -39.09 15.70
C GLU A 2 10.77 -37.59 16.06
N LEU A 3 10.01 -36.75 15.38
CA LEU A 3 9.74 -35.41 15.84
C LEU A 3 8.87 -35.51 17.09
N THR A 4 9.42 -35.13 18.23
CA THR A 4 8.75 -35.23 19.51
C THR A 4 7.49 -34.35 19.56
N GLN A 5 6.44 -34.81 20.21
CA GLN A 5 5.15 -34.12 20.40
C GLN A 5 5.29 -32.69 20.96
N LEU A 6 6.42 -32.37 21.55
CA LEU A 6 6.80 -31.06 22.07
C LEU A 6 7.14 -30.03 20.96
N ASP A 7 7.72 -30.45 19.84
CA ASP A 7 8.06 -29.57 18.72
C ASP A 7 6.80 -29.18 17.92
N PHE A 8 5.86 -30.12 17.83
CA PHE A 8 4.55 -29.84 17.21
C PHE A 8 3.70 -28.85 18.02
N ASP A 9 3.78 -28.92 19.35
CA ASP A 9 3.03 -28.00 20.24
C ASP A 9 3.66 -26.60 20.26
N ARG A 10 4.98 -26.45 20.06
CA ARG A 10 5.67 -25.15 19.93
C ARG A 10 5.36 -24.46 18.61
N SER A 11 5.35 -25.17 17.50
CA SER A 11 4.97 -24.63 16.18
C SER A 11 3.52 -24.13 16.20
N SER A 12 2.60 -24.92 16.73
CA SER A 12 1.18 -24.54 16.81
C SER A 12 0.89 -23.35 17.73
N ARG A 13 1.69 -23.17 18.79
CA ARG A 13 1.60 -22.01 19.68
C ARG A 13 2.06 -20.72 19.01
N ARG A 14 3.15 -20.78 18.24
CA ARG A 14 3.70 -19.64 17.51
C ARG A 14 2.77 -19.18 16.41
N GLU A 15 2.21 -20.10 15.63
CA GLU A 15 1.20 -19.80 14.60
C GLU A 15 -0.10 -19.24 15.20
N PHE A 16 -0.54 -19.78 16.33
CA PHE A 16 -1.71 -19.30 17.03
C PHE A 16 -1.55 -17.84 17.49
N LEU A 17 -0.40 -17.50 18.10
CA LEU A 17 -0.11 -16.14 18.56
C LEU A 17 0.10 -15.18 17.41
N ALA A 18 0.73 -15.60 16.31
CA ALA A 18 0.90 -14.80 15.11
C ALA A 18 -0.44 -14.46 14.45
N ARG A 19 -1.38 -15.39 14.43
CA ARG A 19 -2.73 -15.17 13.87
C ARG A 19 -3.60 -14.28 14.75
N ILE A 20 -3.51 -14.41 16.08
CA ILE A 20 -4.25 -13.55 17.01
C ILE A 20 -3.71 -12.12 17.02
N ALA A 21 -2.39 -11.94 16.95
CA ALA A 21 -1.74 -10.63 16.99
C ALA A 21 -1.61 -9.96 15.61
N GLY A 22 -2.32 -10.44 14.58
CA GLY A 22 -2.27 -9.86 13.24
C GLY A 22 -0.89 -9.94 12.58
N GLY A 23 -0.16 -11.05 12.75
CA GLY A 23 1.11 -11.30 12.07
C GLY A 23 2.35 -10.58 12.63
N SER A 24 2.21 -9.78 13.68
CA SER A 24 3.31 -8.95 14.22
C SER A 24 4.30 -9.66 15.15
N LEU A 25 4.19 -10.96 15.41
CA LEU A 25 5.06 -11.70 16.34
C LEU A 25 6.23 -12.45 15.68
N ALA A 26 6.52 -12.23 14.41
CA ALA A 26 7.71 -12.78 13.77
C ALA A 26 9.00 -11.96 14.00
N ALA A 27 8.93 -10.81 14.68
CA ALA A 27 10.09 -9.98 14.99
C ALA A 27 10.46 -10.07 16.47
N GLY A 28 11.09 -11.18 16.84
CA GLY A 28 11.59 -11.41 18.21
C GLY A 28 12.86 -10.64 18.58
N THR A 29 13.20 -9.52 17.95
CA THR A 29 14.42 -8.75 18.26
C THR A 29 14.24 -7.22 18.25
N ALA A 30 13.05 -6.68 17.95
CA ALA A 30 12.83 -5.24 17.91
C ALA A 30 12.15 -4.66 19.16
N VAL A 31 12.35 -5.24 20.35
CA VAL A 31 11.69 -4.76 21.58
C VAL A 31 12.46 -3.63 22.28
N SER A 32 13.63 -3.21 21.75
CA SER A 32 14.49 -2.25 22.46
C SER A 32 14.37 -0.78 22.05
N ALA A 33 13.37 -0.40 21.22
CA ALA A 33 13.19 0.99 20.80
C ALA A 33 11.76 1.52 21.02
N PHE A 34 10.97 0.93 21.91
CA PHE A 34 9.70 1.56 22.32
C PHE A 34 9.99 2.53 23.44
N ALA A 35 10.15 3.81 23.09
CA ALA A 35 10.05 4.89 24.05
C ALA A 35 8.69 4.79 24.76
N GLU A 36 8.71 4.82 26.10
CA GLU A 36 7.52 4.83 26.93
C GLU A 36 6.64 6.03 26.57
N SER A 37 5.62 5.81 25.77
CA SER A 37 4.53 6.77 25.60
C SER A 37 3.68 6.73 26.88
N THR A 38 4.06 7.54 27.85
CA THR A 38 3.27 7.77 29.09
C THR A 38 2.12 8.69 28.75
N ASN A 39 1.10 8.24 28.13
CA ASN A 39 -0.27 8.74 28.09
C ASN A 39 -0.99 8.19 26.88
N SER A 40 -1.57 7.01 26.98
CA SER A 40 -2.62 6.58 26.07
C SER A 40 -3.96 7.04 26.66
N PRO A 41 -4.54 8.15 26.17
CA PRO A 41 -5.94 8.37 26.42
C PRO A 41 -6.70 7.29 25.65
N SER A 42 -7.65 6.63 26.28
CA SER A 42 -8.69 5.83 25.64
C SER A 42 -9.45 6.73 24.67
N GLN A 43 -8.99 6.85 23.43
CA GLN A 43 -9.61 7.74 22.47
C GLN A 43 -10.78 7.01 21.82
N GLN A 44 -11.98 7.46 22.14
CA GLN A 44 -13.14 7.26 21.27
C GLN A 44 -12.77 7.77 19.86
N PRO A 45 -13.24 7.11 18.77
CA PRO A 45 -13.03 7.57 17.41
C PRO A 45 -13.37 9.05 17.34
N ARG A 46 -12.41 9.89 16.94
CA ARG A 46 -12.66 11.33 16.79
C ARG A 46 -13.60 11.53 15.62
N ARG A 47 -14.55 12.42 15.76
CA ARG A 47 -15.38 12.85 14.63
C ARG A 47 -14.45 13.50 13.59
N PRO A 48 -14.73 13.32 12.27
CA PRO A 48 -14.02 14.05 11.23
C PRO A 48 -13.93 15.55 11.55
N ALA A 49 -12.78 16.16 11.28
CA ALA A 49 -12.57 17.59 11.54
C ALA A 49 -13.47 18.47 10.67
N PHE A 50 -13.88 17.94 9.51
CA PHE A 50 -14.81 18.56 8.53
C PHE A 50 -15.54 17.44 7.76
N PRO A 51 -16.56 17.78 6.94
CA PRO A 51 -17.30 16.77 6.18
C PRO A 51 -16.39 15.95 5.28
N ALA A 52 -16.33 14.64 5.51
CA ALA A 52 -15.56 13.70 4.71
C ALA A 52 -16.31 13.37 3.40
N THR A 53 -15.59 13.32 2.29
CA THR A 53 -16.10 12.81 1.01
C THR A 53 -15.92 11.31 0.86
N ALA A 54 -14.97 10.71 1.58
CA ALA A 54 -14.74 9.27 1.62
C ALA A 54 -14.89 8.71 3.04
N ASP A 55 -15.25 7.43 3.12
CA ASP A 55 -15.27 6.65 4.37
C ASP A 55 -14.21 5.56 4.38
N THR A 56 -13.78 5.14 3.20
CA THR A 56 -12.84 4.04 2.98
C THR A 56 -11.79 4.48 1.98
N MET A 57 -10.56 4.01 2.17
CA MET A 57 -9.47 4.17 1.21
C MET A 57 -8.92 2.81 0.81
N ILE A 58 -8.67 2.63 -0.50
CA ILE A 58 -7.92 1.51 -1.06
C ILE A 58 -6.67 2.07 -1.72
N VAL A 59 -5.49 1.59 -1.32
CA VAL A 59 -4.24 1.84 -2.02
C VAL A 59 -3.91 0.63 -2.87
N LEU A 60 -3.71 0.82 -4.16
CA LEU A 60 -3.21 -0.17 -5.11
C LEU A 60 -1.72 0.12 -5.32
N TRP A 61 -0.87 -0.64 -4.65
CA TRP A 61 0.55 -0.36 -4.60
C TRP A 61 1.34 -1.14 -5.65
N MET A 62 2.01 -0.39 -6.54
CA MET A 62 2.82 -0.93 -7.63
C MET A 62 4.30 -0.92 -7.26
N ALA A 63 4.70 -1.83 -6.36
CA ALA A 63 6.06 -1.89 -5.84
C ALA A 63 7.10 -2.17 -6.92
N GLY A 64 8.22 -1.44 -6.87
CA GLY A 64 9.36 -1.59 -7.78
C GLY A 64 9.61 -0.41 -8.71
N GLY A 65 8.89 0.70 -8.57
CA GLY A 65 9.09 1.90 -9.40
C GLY A 65 8.41 1.81 -10.76
N MET A 66 7.10 1.99 -10.79
CA MET A 66 6.30 1.95 -12.01
C MET A 66 6.60 3.17 -12.90
N ALA A 67 7.16 2.93 -14.09
CA ALA A 67 7.52 3.99 -15.03
C ALA A 67 6.30 4.76 -15.52
N HIS A 68 6.25 6.08 -15.29
CA HIS A 68 5.13 6.94 -15.72
C HIS A 68 4.97 6.97 -17.24
N THR A 69 6.09 7.01 -17.98
CA THR A 69 6.08 7.07 -19.46
C THR A 69 5.62 5.77 -20.10
N GLU A 70 5.79 4.65 -19.41
CA GLU A 70 5.35 3.33 -19.87
C GLU A 70 3.91 2.99 -19.47
N THR A 71 3.23 3.88 -18.71
CA THR A 71 1.92 3.61 -18.14
C THR A 71 0.92 4.72 -18.41
N PHE A 72 0.89 5.77 -17.59
CA PHE A 72 -0.19 6.76 -17.59
C PHE A 72 0.20 8.13 -18.15
N ASP A 73 1.44 8.28 -18.59
CA ASP A 73 1.95 9.51 -19.19
C ASP A 73 2.78 9.23 -20.45
N PRO A 74 2.16 8.65 -21.50
CA PRO A 74 2.88 8.24 -22.71
C PRO A 74 3.62 9.42 -23.35
N LYS A 75 4.81 9.12 -23.86
CA LYS A 75 5.63 10.02 -24.63
C LYS A 75 5.72 9.53 -26.09
N ARG A 76 6.53 10.20 -26.89
CA ARG A 76 6.80 9.76 -28.25
C ARG A 76 7.32 8.32 -28.27
N HIS A 77 6.56 7.45 -28.91
CA HIS A 77 6.92 6.04 -29.08
C HIS A 77 7.77 5.85 -30.33
N VAL A 78 8.87 5.15 -30.17
CA VAL A 78 9.73 4.70 -31.26
C VAL A 78 9.88 3.18 -31.13
N PRO A 79 9.37 2.37 -32.07
CA PRO A 79 9.52 0.91 -32.04
C PRO A 79 10.98 0.48 -31.96
N PHE A 80 11.23 -0.65 -31.32
CA PHE A 80 12.58 -1.18 -31.18
C PHE A 80 13.15 -1.57 -32.59
N GLU A 81 14.33 -1.04 -32.88
CA GLU A 81 15.17 -1.47 -33.97
C GLU A 81 16.61 -1.67 -33.46
N PRO A 82 17.27 -2.81 -33.78
CA PRO A 82 18.66 -3.01 -33.38
C PRO A 82 19.56 -1.90 -33.93
N GLY A 83 20.31 -1.26 -33.04
CA GLY A 83 21.18 -0.13 -33.41
C GLY A 83 20.58 1.25 -33.11
N MET A 84 19.33 1.35 -32.62
CA MET A 84 18.75 2.63 -32.19
C MET A 84 19.50 3.22 -31.01
N LYS A 85 19.42 4.53 -30.83
CA LYS A 85 20.02 5.22 -29.70
C LYS A 85 19.10 5.12 -28.47
N ALA A 86 19.67 4.87 -27.30
CA ALA A 86 18.92 4.86 -26.05
C ALA A 86 18.24 6.22 -25.76
N ASP A 87 18.82 7.32 -26.24
CA ASP A 87 18.27 8.66 -26.09
C ASP A 87 16.95 8.88 -26.85
N ASP A 88 16.71 8.10 -27.90
CA ASP A 88 15.46 8.15 -28.66
C ASP A 88 14.29 7.43 -27.94
N VAL A 89 14.58 6.65 -26.89
CA VAL A 89 13.58 5.84 -26.17
C VAL A 89 12.97 6.66 -25.03
N LEU A 90 11.79 7.19 -25.25
CA LEU A 90 10.98 7.92 -24.24
C LEU A 90 9.82 7.09 -23.71
N CYS A 91 9.34 6.14 -24.50
CA CYS A 91 8.25 5.23 -24.20
C CYS A 91 8.37 4.01 -25.12
N THR A 92 8.13 2.82 -24.63
CA THR A 92 8.22 1.57 -25.40
C THR A 92 6.87 1.02 -25.85
N PHE A 93 5.78 1.67 -25.45
CA PHE A 93 4.41 1.32 -25.85
C PHE A 93 3.74 2.51 -26.53
N PRO A 94 2.95 2.29 -27.59
CA PRO A 94 2.14 3.34 -28.18
C PRO A 94 1.07 3.84 -27.19
N SER A 95 0.58 5.06 -27.42
CA SER A 95 -0.55 5.59 -26.66
C SER A 95 -1.88 5.07 -27.19
N ILE A 96 -2.86 4.95 -26.29
CA ILE A 96 -4.26 4.65 -26.59
C ILE A 96 -5.17 5.73 -26.00
N LYS A 97 -6.31 5.95 -26.64
CA LYS A 97 -7.34 6.84 -26.14
C LYS A 97 -8.02 6.27 -24.90
N THR A 98 -8.46 7.16 -24.03
CA THR A 98 -9.28 6.80 -22.86
C THR A 98 -10.73 7.20 -23.05
N ALA A 99 -11.58 6.90 -22.06
CA ALA A 99 -12.95 7.40 -22.00
C ALA A 99 -13.04 8.92 -21.84
N VAL A 100 -11.92 9.63 -21.68
CA VAL A 100 -11.85 11.08 -21.51
C VAL A 100 -11.12 11.68 -22.72
N ASP A 101 -11.79 12.58 -23.43
CA ASP A 101 -11.19 13.25 -24.56
C ASP A 101 -9.91 14.00 -24.18
N GLY A 102 -8.86 13.86 -24.96
CA GLY A 102 -7.57 14.51 -24.74
C GLY A 102 -6.68 13.86 -23.67
N ILE A 103 -7.12 12.78 -23.03
CA ILE A 103 -6.30 11.99 -22.14
C ILE A 103 -5.98 10.65 -22.81
N GLU A 104 -4.70 10.39 -23.00
CA GLU A 104 -4.17 9.12 -23.49
C GLU A 104 -3.32 8.45 -22.41
N ILE A 105 -3.29 7.12 -22.41
CA ILE A 105 -2.39 6.28 -21.61
C ILE A 105 -1.74 5.26 -22.52
N THR A 106 -0.81 4.45 -22.03
CA THR A 106 -0.12 3.48 -22.90
C THR A 106 -0.98 2.25 -23.17
N GLU A 107 -0.75 1.63 -24.34
CA GLU A 107 -1.28 0.30 -24.70
C GLU A 107 -1.05 -0.73 -23.59
N GLY A 108 -1.99 -1.66 -23.45
CA GLY A 108 -2.01 -2.66 -22.37
C GLY A 108 -2.81 -2.23 -21.14
N PHE A 109 -3.43 -1.05 -21.17
CA PHE A 109 -4.34 -0.53 -20.15
C PHE A 109 -5.73 -0.20 -20.71
N GLU A 110 -6.25 -1.01 -21.63
CA GLU A 110 -7.52 -0.76 -22.31
C GLU A 110 -8.72 -0.72 -21.36
N LYS A 111 -8.70 -1.55 -20.31
CA LYS A 111 -9.78 -1.59 -19.32
C LYS A 111 -9.71 -0.38 -18.39
N VAL A 112 -8.53 -0.02 -17.89
CA VAL A 112 -8.34 1.21 -17.10
C VAL A 112 -8.68 2.44 -17.94
N ALA A 113 -8.28 2.48 -19.22
CA ALA A 113 -8.65 3.56 -20.14
C ALA A 113 -10.16 3.74 -20.25
N SER A 114 -10.94 2.64 -20.26
CA SER A 114 -12.40 2.68 -20.37
C SER A 114 -13.13 3.20 -19.12
N VAL A 115 -12.46 3.28 -17.98
CA VAL A 115 -13.04 3.77 -16.72
C VAL A 115 -12.43 5.07 -16.21
N LEU A 116 -11.52 5.68 -16.97
CA LEU A 116 -10.79 6.87 -16.54
C LEU A 116 -11.70 8.09 -16.33
N ASP A 117 -12.87 8.12 -16.96
CA ASP A 117 -13.91 9.13 -16.74
C ASP A 117 -14.49 9.11 -15.31
N ARG A 118 -14.23 8.09 -14.49
CA ARG A 118 -14.64 7.98 -13.08
C ARG A 118 -13.60 8.54 -12.11
N GLY A 119 -12.45 9.00 -12.60
CA GLY A 119 -11.35 9.39 -11.73
C GLY A 119 -10.50 10.55 -12.25
N THR A 120 -9.42 10.76 -11.54
CA THR A 120 -8.39 11.75 -11.82
C THR A 120 -7.06 11.07 -12.10
N LEU A 121 -6.39 11.48 -13.17
CA LEU A 121 -5.01 11.13 -13.47
C LEU A 121 -4.10 12.29 -13.05
N ILE A 122 -3.15 12.04 -12.16
CA ILE A 122 -2.07 12.95 -11.78
C ILE A 122 -0.81 12.52 -12.51
N ARG A 123 -0.19 13.41 -13.31
CA ARG A 123 1.09 13.17 -14.01
C ARG A 123 2.28 13.85 -13.35
N SER A 124 2.02 14.71 -12.39
CA SER A 124 3.00 15.61 -11.80
C SER A 124 3.38 15.24 -10.37
N HIS A 125 3.23 13.97 -9.98
CA HIS A 125 3.69 13.52 -8.68
C HIS A 125 5.22 13.50 -8.64
N VAL A 126 5.82 14.28 -7.76
CA VAL A 126 7.27 14.40 -7.59
C VAL A 126 7.69 13.76 -6.28
N LEU A 127 8.75 12.99 -6.34
CA LEU A 127 9.30 12.28 -5.20
C LEU A 127 10.50 13.05 -4.64
N GLY A 128 10.66 12.99 -3.33
CA GLY A 128 11.76 13.66 -2.65
C GLY A 128 13.13 13.14 -3.12
N ASP A 129 14.14 13.99 -3.04
CA ASP A 129 15.52 13.57 -3.15
C ASP A 129 15.99 13.11 -1.77
N LEU A 130 16.01 11.79 -1.57
CA LEU A 130 16.36 11.18 -0.29
C LEU A 130 17.86 10.84 -0.18
N GLY A 131 18.68 11.46 -1.03
CA GLY A 131 20.14 11.29 -1.08
C GLY A 131 20.58 10.07 -1.90
N THR A 132 19.93 8.92 -1.72
CA THR A 132 20.11 7.70 -2.52
C THR A 132 18.75 7.23 -3.00
N ILE A 133 18.64 6.78 -4.25
CA ILE A 133 17.37 6.26 -4.77
C ILE A 133 17.34 4.76 -4.52
N LEU A 134 16.80 4.39 -3.38
CA LEU A 134 16.58 3.01 -2.96
C LEU A 134 15.08 2.79 -2.77
N HIS A 135 14.57 1.64 -3.19
CA HIS A 135 13.16 1.26 -3.04
C HIS A 135 12.69 1.41 -1.60
N SER A 136 13.47 0.89 -0.67
CA SER A 136 13.21 0.95 0.76
C SER A 136 12.95 2.36 1.28
N ARG A 137 13.83 3.29 0.96
CA ARG A 137 13.74 4.68 1.44
C ARG A 137 12.52 5.39 0.85
N HIS A 138 12.24 5.16 -0.44
CA HIS A 138 11.13 5.81 -1.13
C HIS A 138 9.79 5.17 -0.76
N GLN A 139 9.72 3.86 -0.55
CA GLN A 139 8.54 3.20 0.02
C GLN A 139 8.25 3.69 1.43
N TYR A 140 9.29 3.78 2.28
CA TYR A 140 9.15 4.40 3.61
C TYR A 140 8.56 5.81 3.50
N HIS A 141 9.17 6.67 2.66
CA HIS A 141 8.70 8.04 2.49
C HIS A 141 7.25 8.10 1.99
N TRP A 142 6.92 7.30 0.97
CA TRP A 142 5.57 7.31 0.42
C TRP A 142 4.52 6.81 1.42
N HIS A 143 4.79 5.74 2.15
CA HIS A 143 3.81 5.16 3.08
C HIS A 143 3.66 5.93 4.39
N THR A 144 4.70 6.63 4.82
CA THR A 144 4.68 7.37 6.09
C THR A 144 4.50 8.87 5.94
N GLY A 145 4.82 9.43 4.77
CA GLY A 145 4.94 10.87 4.55
C GLY A 145 6.23 11.49 5.10
N TYR A 146 7.12 10.69 5.69
CA TYR A 146 8.36 11.14 6.32
C TYR A 146 9.60 10.67 5.56
N GLU A 147 10.59 11.55 5.43
CA GLU A 147 11.88 11.17 4.86
C GLU A 147 12.70 10.35 5.87
N PRO A 148 13.25 9.18 5.51
CA PRO A 148 14.12 8.42 6.40
C PRO A 148 15.55 9.01 6.44
N PRO A 149 16.34 8.82 7.54
CA PRO A 149 15.95 8.13 8.76
C PRO A 149 15.15 9.01 9.71
N GLN A 150 14.32 8.39 10.55
CA GLN A 150 13.60 9.07 11.62
C GLN A 150 14.02 8.50 12.99
N ASN A 151 14.12 9.37 14.00
CA ASN A 151 14.38 8.94 15.38
C ASN A 151 13.16 8.28 16.02
N VAL A 152 11.97 8.56 15.50
CA VAL A 152 10.69 7.97 15.92
C VAL A 152 10.17 7.11 14.77
N ALA A 153 9.71 5.91 15.08
CA ALA A 153 9.10 5.05 14.07
C ALA A 153 7.83 5.70 13.49
N ALA A 154 7.93 6.19 12.26
CA ALA A 154 6.80 6.84 11.59
C ALA A 154 5.73 5.80 11.23
N PRO A 155 4.45 6.07 11.58
CA PRO A 155 3.35 5.17 11.24
C PRO A 155 3.06 5.15 9.74
N HIS A 156 2.63 4.01 9.24
CA HIS A 156 2.02 3.89 7.92
C HIS A 156 0.76 4.77 7.80
N LEU A 157 0.46 5.29 6.60
CA LEU A 157 -0.75 6.07 6.32
C LEU A 157 -2.03 5.37 6.80
N GLY A 158 -2.15 4.05 6.57
CA GLY A 158 -3.27 3.25 7.06
C GLY A 158 -3.37 3.20 8.59
N ALA A 159 -2.24 3.23 9.28
CA ALA A 159 -2.22 3.31 10.75
C ALA A 159 -2.70 4.68 11.25
N TRP A 160 -2.33 5.77 10.60
CA TRP A 160 -2.87 7.10 10.88
C TRP A 160 -4.38 7.17 10.70
N ILE A 161 -4.89 6.62 9.59
CA ILE A 161 -6.32 6.57 9.30
C ILE A 161 -7.06 5.71 10.34
N ALA A 162 -6.51 4.55 10.68
CA ALA A 162 -7.06 3.66 11.71
C ALA A 162 -7.09 4.33 13.09
N HIS A 163 -6.03 5.07 13.45
CA HIS A 163 -5.95 5.81 14.71
C HIS A 163 -6.95 6.98 14.76
N ALA A 164 -7.06 7.75 13.67
CA ALA A 164 -7.91 8.94 13.63
C ALA A 164 -9.41 8.58 13.61
N LEU A 165 -9.81 7.56 12.85
CA LEU A 165 -11.21 7.27 12.56
C LEU A 165 -11.72 5.96 13.16
N GLY A 166 -10.82 5.05 13.55
CA GLY A 166 -11.20 3.72 14.00
C GLY A 166 -11.79 2.83 12.91
N PRO A 167 -12.22 1.61 13.24
CA PRO A 167 -12.89 0.73 12.32
C PRO A 167 -14.30 1.27 11.99
N LYS A 168 -14.73 1.17 10.73
CA LYS A 168 -16.09 1.50 10.31
C LYS A 168 -17.08 0.40 10.76
N ASN A 169 -16.68 -0.85 10.58
CA ASN A 169 -17.32 -2.02 11.18
C ASN A 169 -16.42 -2.54 12.30
N PRO A 170 -16.90 -2.58 13.56
CA PRO A 170 -16.07 -3.02 14.70
C PRO A 170 -15.53 -4.45 14.60
N ALA A 171 -16.11 -5.29 13.75
CA ALA A 171 -15.63 -6.64 13.51
C ALA A 171 -14.51 -6.72 12.47
N ILE A 172 -14.35 -5.70 11.60
CA ILE A 172 -13.34 -5.66 10.54
C ILE A 172 -12.14 -4.83 11.01
N PRO A 173 -10.89 -5.30 10.87
CA PRO A 173 -9.71 -4.50 11.16
C PRO A 173 -9.72 -3.18 10.38
N ALA A 174 -9.34 -2.09 11.04
CA ALA A 174 -9.35 -0.77 10.41
C ALA A 174 -8.27 -0.60 9.35
N PHE A 175 -7.17 -1.34 9.45
CA PHE A 175 -6.09 -1.37 8.47
C PHE A 175 -5.83 -2.81 8.03
N ILE A 176 -5.98 -3.08 6.74
CA ILE A 176 -5.77 -4.40 6.13
C ILE A 176 -4.75 -4.27 5.00
N ASP A 177 -3.75 -5.15 4.99
CA ASP A 177 -2.70 -5.25 3.97
C ASP A 177 -2.82 -6.60 3.26
N ILE A 178 -2.95 -6.57 1.92
CA ILE A 178 -3.20 -7.74 1.07
C ILE A 178 -2.05 -7.89 0.07
N GLY A 179 -1.45 -9.06 0.05
CA GLY A 179 -0.46 -9.46 -0.95
C GLY A 179 0.98 -9.28 -0.52
N GLN A 180 1.26 -8.53 0.53
CA GLN A 180 2.61 -8.32 0.99
C GLN A 180 3.12 -9.54 1.79
N SER A 181 4.16 -10.19 1.29
CA SER A 181 4.93 -11.18 2.04
C SER A 181 6.34 -10.61 2.24
N TYR A 182 6.58 -10.13 3.45
CA TYR A 182 7.86 -9.56 3.81
C TYR A 182 8.80 -10.65 4.33
N GLU A 183 9.59 -11.21 3.44
CA GLU A 183 10.74 -12.02 3.83
C GLU A 183 11.96 -11.10 3.80
N GLY A 184 12.43 -10.70 4.97
CA GLY A 184 13.55 -9.80 5.10
C GLY A 184 14.80 -10.34 4.43
N ASN A 185 15.26 -9.70 3.38
CA ASN A 185 16.50 -9.99 2.67
C ASN A 185 17.63 -9.04 3.06
N GLY A 186 17.72 -8.71 4.34
CA GLY A 186 18.85 -7.98 4.91
C GLY A 186 18.86 -6.48 4.70
N GLU A 187 17.85 -5.91 4.07
CA GLU A 187 17.67 -4.47 4.11
C GLU A 187 17.18 -4.00 5.48
N ALA A 188 17.62 -2.83 5.87
CA ALA A 188 17.67 -2.34 7.22
C ALA A 188 16.30 -2.32 7.95
N GLU A 189 16.37 -2.28 9.26
CA GLU A 189 15.27 -2.04 10.22
C GLU A 189 14.33 -0.88 9.81
N GLU A 190 14.85 0.09 9.05
CA GLU A 190 14.10 1.22 8.48
C GLU A 190 12.90 0.79 7.65
N LEU A 191 13.00 -0.34 6.94
CA LEU A 191 11.91 -0.87 6.11
C LEU A 191 10.79 -1.51 6.90
N LYS A 192 11.08 -2.05 8.05
CA LYS A 192 10.08 -2.71 8.89
C LYS A 192 9.20 -1.69 9.60
N ALA A 193 9.71 -0.50 9.87
CA ALA A 193 9.01 0.53 10.61
C ALA A 193 7.74 1.01 9.89
N PHE A 194 7.81 1.28 8.58
CA PHE A 194 6.66 1.81 7.85
C PHE A 194 5.50 0.82 7.67
N GLN A 195 5.76 -0.47 7.83
CA GLN A 195 4.73 -1.51 7.75
C GLN A 195 3.98 -1.73 9.06
N THR A 196 4.09 -0.82 9.99
CA THR A 196 3.55 -0.96 11.33
C THR A 196 2.77 0.27 11.76
N GLY A 197 2.17 0.20 12.94
CA GLY A 197 1.58 1.35 13.60
C GLY A 197 2.61 2.39 14.08
N GLY A 198 3.91 2.09 13.99
CA GLY A 198 4.97 3.00 14.43
C GLY A 198 4.73 3.48 15.85
N CYS A 199 4.91 4.78 16.07
CA CYS A 199 4.70 5.41 17.38
C CYS A 199 3.23 5.39 17.86
N LEU A 200 2.26 5.03 17.02
CA LEU A 200 0.86 4.89 17.43
C LEU A 200 0.60 3.59 18.21
N GLY A 201 1.47 2.61 18.07
CA GLY A 201 1.37 1.33 18.77
C GLY A 201 0.90 0.18 17.92
N ALA A 202 1.13 -1.04 18.43
CA ALA A 202 0.90 -2.29 17.71
C ALA A 202 -0.58 -2.56 17.36
N GLU A 203 -1.52 -1.96 18.08
CA GLU A 203 -2.96 -2.07 17.82
C GLU A 203 -3.38 -1.44 16.48
N PHE A 204 -2.55 -0.55 15.92
CA PHE A 204 -2.75 0.08 14.62
C PHE A 204 -1.92 -0.58 13.50
N ASN A 205 -1.27 -1.71 13.80
CA ASN A 205 -0.60 -2.51 12.78
C ASN A 205 -1.60 -3.04 11.76
N PRO A 206 -1.17 -3.27 10.50
CA PRO A 206 -2.02 -3.90 9.50
C PRO A 206 -2.42 -5.32 9.87
N PHE A 207 -3.67 -5.67 9.61
CA PHE A 207 -4.09 -7.05 9.52
C PHE A 207 -3.63 -7.62 8.17
N ARG A 208 -2.65 -8.51 8.19
CA ARG A 208 -1.97 -9.00 6.99
C ARG A 208 -2.65 -10.21 6.38
N VAL A 209 -2.84 -10.14 5.07
CA VAL A 209 -3.31 -11.22 4.19
C VAL A 209 -2.26 -11.46 3.10
N PRO A 210 -1.18 -12.22 3.38
CA PRO A 210 -0.08 -12.38 2.42
C PRO A 210 -0.49 -13.04 1.10
N ASP A 211 -1.48 -13.91 1.12
CA ASP A 211 -2.05 -14.52 -0.07
C ASP A 211 -3.59 -14.48 -0.01
N PRO A 212 -4.24 -13.71 -0.89
CA PRO A 212 -5.70 -13.58 -0.90
C PRO A 212 -6.43 -14.90 -1.15
N ARG A 213 -5.78 -15.89 -1.79
CA ARG A 213 -6.35 -17.23 -1.98
C ARG A 213 -6.54 -17.98 -0.67
N GLN A 214 -5.80 -17.61 0.35
CA GLN A 214 -5.83 -18.22 1.68
C GLN A 214 -6.44 -17.31 2.75
N ALA A 215 -7.03 -16.18 2.35
CA ALA A 215 -7.57 -15.19 3.27
C ALA A 215 -8.53 -15.81 4.31
N VAL A 216 -9.40 -16.71 3.88
CA VAL A 216 -10.34 -17.40 4.76
C VAL A 216 -9.66 -18.22 5.88
N ASN A 217 -8.44 -18.73 5.65
CA ASN A 217 -7.72 -19.52 6.64
C ASN A 217 -7.15 -18.64 7.76
N ILE A 218 -6.95 -17.35 7.50
CA ILE A 218 -6.42 -16.40 8.49
C ILE A 218 -7.47 -16.08 9.55
N VAL A 219 -8.75 -16.11 9.15
CA VAL A 219 -9.89 -15.80 10.04
C VAL A 219 -10.59 -17.05 10.60
N LYS A 220 -9.99 -18.23 10.43
CA LYS A 220 -10.46 -19.51 11.02
C LYS A 220 -9.46 -20.00 12.07
N PRO A 221 -9.93 -20.84 13.03
CA PRO A 221 -9.00 -21.55 13.90
C PRO A 221 -7.95 -22.35 13.10
N PRO A 222 -6.72 -22.51 13.61
CA PRO A 222 -5.70 -23.34 12.98
C PRO A 222 -6.20 -24.76 12.65
N THR A 223 -5.72 -25.30 11.54
CA THR A 223 -6.07 -26.67 11.10
C THR A 223 -5.85 -27.66 12.24
N GLY A 224 -6.84 -28.53 12.49
CA GLY A 224 -6.81 -29.52 13.57
C GLY A 224 -7.16 -28.99 14.96
N MET A 225 -7.55 -27.70 15.06
CA MET A 225 -8.00 -27.11 16.32
C MET A 225 -9.50 -26.87 16.28
N SER A 226 -10.27 -27.45 17.23
CA SER A 226 -11.70 -27.12 17.36
C SER A 226 -11.89 -25.68 17.83
N LEU A 227 -13.03 -25.09 17.48
CA LEU A 227 -13.39 -23.73 17.89
C LEU A 227 -13.42 -23.61 19.43
N GLU A 228 -13.89 -24.64 20.13
CA GLU A 228 -13.92 -24.67 21.60
C GLU A 228 -12.50 -24.67 22.19
N ARG A 229 -11.58 -25.45 21.63
CA ARG A 229 -10.17 -25.47 22.05
C ARG A 229 -9.49 -24.11 21.74
N PHE A 230 -9.86 -23.49 20.62
CA PHE A 230 -9.38 -22.16 20.27
C PHE A 230 -9.85 -21.13 21.28
N ARG A 231 -11.14 -21.10 21.62
CA ARG A 231 -11.71 -20.18 22.63
C ARG A 231 -11.07 -20.34 24.00
N ARG A 232 -10.89 -21.58 24.48
CA ARG A 232 -10.17 -21.81 25.75
C ARG A 232 -8.75 -21.28 25.75
N ARG A 233 -8.02 -21.44 24.65
CA ARG A 233 -6.65 -20.90 24.49
C ARG A 233 -6.66 -19.37 24.47
N TYR A 234 -7.60 -18.78 23.78
CA TYR A 234 -7.81 -17.34 23.75
C TYR A 234 -8.05 -16.79 25.18
N ASP A 235 -8.96 -17.37 25.92
CA ASP A 235 -9.26 -16.95 27.28
C ASP A 235 -8.05 -17.08 28.22
N THR A 236 -7.29 -18.16 28.06
CA THR A 236 -6.03 -18.35 28.82
C THR A 236 -5.00 -17.29 28.48
N PHE A 237 -4.81 -17.02 27.18
CA PHE A 237 -3.86 -16.00 26.72
C PHE A 237 -4.27 -14.61 27.19
N ARG A 238 -5.55 -14.27 27.07
CA ARG A 238 -6.10 -13.00 27.57
C ARG A 238 -5.85 -12.80 29.06
N LYS A 239 -6.04 -13.83 29.88
CA LYS A 239 -5.71 -13.78 31.31
C LYS A 239 -4.22 -13.56 31.55
N MET A 240 -3.35 -14.30 30.87
CA MET A 240 -1.89 -14.11 31.01
C MET A 240 -1.46 -12.69 30.66
N VAL A 241 -1.99 -12.11 29.57
CA VAL A 241 -1.71 -10.72 29.18
C VAL A 241 -2.27 -9.75 30.23
N ALA A 242 -3.48 -9.96 30.73
CA ALA A 242 -4.08 -9.13 31.78
C ALA A 242 -3.26 -9.18 33.08
N ASP A 243 -2.64 -10.33 33.38
CA ASP A 243 -1.73 -10.50 34.51
C ASP A 243 -0.32 -9.91 34.25
N GLY A 244 -0.11 -9.24 33.12
CA GLY A 244 1.14 -8.56 32.78
C GLY A 244 2.24 -9.47 32.22
N VAL A 245 1.90 -10.67 31.75
CA VAL A 245 2.88 -11.62 31.19
C VAL A 245 2.81 -11.61 29.67
N GLY A 246 3.92 -11.26 29.01
CA GLY A 246 4.06 -11.33 27.56
C GLY A 246 4.21 -12.76 27.04
N SER A 247 4.10 -12.93 25.73
CA SER A 247 4.26 -14.22 25.03
C SER A 247 5.65 -14.86 25.21
N ASP A 248 6.65 -14.04 25.52
CA ASP A 248 8.03 -14.43 25.82
C ASP A 248 8.30 -14.64 27.33
N GLY A 249 7.25 -14.52 28.16
CA GLY A 249 7.34 -14.64 29.62
C GLY A 249 7.88 -13.40 30.34
N LYS A 250 8.13 -12.29 29.61
CA LYS A 250 8.55 -11.02 30.22
C LYS A 250 7.38 -10.21 30.71
N THR A 251 7.63 -9.36 31.69
CA THR A 251 6.63 -8.43 32.20
C THR A 251 6.33 -7.34 31.16
N LEU A 252 5.06 -7.12 30.89
CA LEU A 252 4.58 -6.06 30.00
C LEU A 252 4.36 -4.77 30.79
N SER A 253 4.67 -3.62 30.19
CA SER A 253 4.17 -2.34 30.69
C SER A 253 2.64 -2.27 30.54
N ASP A 254 1.98 -1.39 31.29
CA ASP A 254 0.53 -1.22 31.21
C ASP A 254 0.08 -0.88 29.78
N ALA A 255 0.79 0.02 29.08
CA ALA A 255 0.50 0.38 27.71
C ALA A 255 0.64 -0.79 26.74
N GLN A 256 1.70 -1.60 26.88
CA GLN A 256 1.92 -2.80 26.05
C GLN A 256 0.85 -3.86 26.29
N ARG A 257 0.47 -4.05 27.55
CA ARG A 257 -0.61 -4.96 27.95
C ARG A 257 -1.93 -4.56 27.31
N ASP A 258 -2.30 -3.28 27.43
CA ASP A 258 -3.58 -2.78 26.94
C ASP A 258 -3.63 -2.81 25.40
N ALA A 259 -2.55 -2.47 24.70
CA ALA A 259 -2.44 -2.56 23.24
C ALA A 259 -2.59 -4.01 22.76
N LEU A 260 -1.93 -4.96 23.44
CA LEU A 260 -2.00 -6.38 23.11
C LEU A 260 -3.41 -6.96 23.36
N LEU A 261 -4.04 -6.59 24.47
CA LEU A 261 -5.42 -6.98 24.77
C LEU A 261 -6.40 -6.49 23.68
N ARG A 262 -6.28 -5.22 23.27
CA ARG A 262 -7.12 -4.68 22.18
C ARG A 262 -6.91 -5.44 20.87
N SER A 263 -5.67 -5.73 20.48
CA SER A 263 -5.36 -6.50 19.27
C SER A 263 -5.95 -7.90 19.31
N VAL A 264 -5.82 -8.58 20.46
CA VAL A 264 -6.36 -9.94 20.68
C VAL A 264 -7.88 -9.95 20.64
N GLU A 265 -8.53 -8.96 21.25
CA GLU A 265 -9.99 -8.81 21.25
C GLU A 265 -10.53 -8.51 19.84
N GLN A 266 -9.82 -7.69 19.07
CA GLN A 266 -10.17 -7.39 17.68
C GLN A 266 -10.12 -8.64 16.80
N ALA A 267 -9.05 -9.43 16.91
CA ALA A 267 -8.93 -10.70 16.17
C ALA A 267 -10.04 -11.68 16.52
N HIS A 268 -10.35 -11.83 17.80
CA HIS A 268 -11.44 -12.69 18.26
C HIS A 268 -12.81 -12.21 17.75
N ARG A 269 -13.06 -10.91 17.79
CA ARG A 269 -14.31 -10.30 17.31
C ARG A 269 -14.52 -10.56 15.82
N LEU A 270 -13.45 -10.46 15.01
CA LEU A 270 -13.50 -10.79 13.59
C LEU A 270 -13.89 -12.27 13.38
N MET A 271 -13.23 -13.19 14.09
CA MET A 271 -13.47 -14.64 13.92
C MET A 271 -14.88 -15.09 14.34
N ASP A 272 -15.47 -14.42 15.32
CA ASP A 272 -16.83 -14.71 15.80
C ASP A 272 -17.92 -13.95 15.02
N SER A 273 -17.53 -13.05 14.10
CA SER A 273 -18.46 -12.25 13.31
C SER A 273 -18.83 -12.89 11.99
N SER A 274 -20.06 -12.63 11.51
CA SER A 274 -20.46 -12.94 10.13
C SER A 274 -19.61 -12.20 9.08
N ALA A 275 -19.00 -11.08 9.43
CA ALA A 275 -18.10 -10.29 8.56
C ALA A 275 -16.84 -11.07 8.15
N ALA A 276 -16.43 -12.11 8.91
CA ALA A 276 -15.35 -13.02 8.50
C ALA A 276 -15.61 -13.68 7.13
N LYS A 277 -16.87 -13.79 6.70
CA LYS A 277 -17.23 -14.30 5.35
C LYS A 277 -16.68 -13.41 4.22
N ALA A 278 -16.36 -12.15 4.47
CA ALA A 278 -15.70 -11.29 3.47
C ALA A 278 -14.38 -11.90 2.98
N PHE A 279 -13.67 -12.59 3.86
CA PHE A 279 -12.39 -13.23 3.54
C PHE A 279 -12.52 -14.54 2.76
N ASP A 280 -13.72 -15.06 2.57
CA ASP A 280 -13.97 -16.31 1.84
C ASP A 280 -14.32 -16.04 0.38
N LEU A 281 -13.30 -16.02 -0.49
CA LEU A 281 -13.47 -15.82 -1.92
C LEU A 281 -14.26 -16.95 -2.60
N SER A 282 -14.36 -18.15 -1.99
CA SER A 282 -15.15 -19.24 -2.56
C SER A 282 -16.66 -18.94 -2.63
N LEU A 283 -17.12 -17.90 -1.94
CA LEU A 283 -18.50 -17.42 -2.00
C LEU A 283 -18.79 -16.56 -3.25
N GLU A 284 -17.74 -16.17 -3.99
CA GLU A 284 -17.90 -15.40 -5.22
C GLU A 284 -18.31 -16.27 -6.40
N PRO A 285 -19.17 -15.76 -7.31
CA PRO A 285 -19.51 -16.46 -8.53
C PRO A 285 -18.30 -16.56 -9.46
N LYS A 286 -18.30 -17.59 -10.31
CA LYS A 286 -17.21 -17.81 -11.28
C LYS A 286 -16.89 -16.55 -12.12
N ALA A 287 -17.93 -15.80 -12.51
CA ALA A 287 -17.78 -14.58 -13.29
C ALA A 287 -16.85 -13.52 -12.61
N SER A 288 -16.85 -13.44 -11.27
CA SER A 288 -15.93 -12.56 -10.56
C SER A 288 -14.46 -12.93 -10.79
N PHE A 289 -14.15 -14.23 -10.78
CA PHE A 289 -12.79 -14.71 -11.07
C PHE A 289 -12.37 -14.48 -12.52
N ASP A 290 -13.32 -14.58 -13.46
CA ASP A 290 -13.05 -14.34 -14.87
C ASP A 290 -12.75 -12.84 -15.14
N THR A 291 -13.37 -11.92 -14.41
CA THR A 291 -13.22 -10.47 -14.57
C THR A 291 -12.03 -9.89 -13.80
N TYR A 292 -11.81 -10.35 -12.57
CA TYR A 292 -10.66 -9.91 -11.75
C TYR A 292 -9.37 -10.66 -12.09
N ASN A 293 -9.42 -11.62 -13.00
CA ASN A 293 -8.41 -12.64 -13.25
C ASN A 293 -8.04 -13.46 -11.98
N THR A 294 -7.14 -14.41 -12.10
CA THR A 294 -6.76 -15.29 -10.99
C THR A 294 -5.35 -15.07 -10.48
N CYS A 295 -4.69 -13.97 -10.91
CA CYS A 295 -3.41 -13.57 -10.32
C CYS A 295 -3.63 -13.07 -8.87
N LYS A 296 -2.55 -13.04 -8.09
CA LYS A 296 -2.68 -12.64 -6.68
C LYS A 296 -3.20 -11.20 -6.54
N PHE A 297 -2.73 -10.27 -7.38
CA PHE A 297 -3.20 -8.88 -7.36
C PHE A 297 -4.70 -8.80 -7.68
N GLY A 298 -5.16 -9.49 -8.73
CA GLY A 298 -6.58 -9.53 -9.08
C GLY A 298 -7.46 -10.08 -7.97
N LEU A 299 -7.04 -11.20 -7.35
CA LEU A 299 -7.75 -11.75 -6.19
C LEU A 299 -7.66 -10.82 -4.96
N GLY A 300 -6.57 -10.06 -4.83
CA GLY A 300 -6.44 -9.00 -3.82
C GLY A 300 -7.46 -7.88 -4.03
N CYS A 301 -7.65 -7.41 -5.26
CA CYS A 301 -8.68 -6.42 -5.61
C CYS A 301 -10.09 -6.96 -5.35
N LEU A 302 -10.36 -8.21 -5.70
CA LEU A 302 -11.65 -8.87 -5.40
C LEU A 302 -11.90 -8.94 -3.89
N LEU A 303 -10.89 -9.32 -3.12
CA LEU A 303 -10.98 -9.34 -1.65
C LEU A 303 -11.19 -7.93 -1.09
N ALA A 304 -10.47 -6.92 -1.61
CA ALA A 304 -10.65 -5.53 -1.19
C ALA A 304 -12.08 -5.04 -1.42
N ARG A 305 -12.70 -5.37 -2.58
CA ARG A 305 -14.10 -5.04 -2.86
C ARG A 305 -15.03 -5.62 -1.80
N ARG A 306 -14.87 -6.92 -1.45
CA ARG A 306 -15.67 -7.58 -0.41
C ARG A 306 -15.50 -6.96 0.97
N LEU A 307 -14.28 -6.59 1.31
CA LEU A 307 -13.96 -5.94 2.58
C LEU A 307 -14.57 -4.53 2.68
N VAL A 308 -14.63 -3.78 1.57
CA VAL A 308 -15.35 -2.50 1.52
C VAL A 308 -16.85 -2.69 1.79
N GLU A 309 -17.47 -3.72 1.20
CA GLU A 309 -18.88 -4.08 1.45
C GLU A 309 -19.14 -4.33 2.95
N GLU A 310 -18.20 -4.95 3.65
CA GLU A 310 -18.29 -5.22 5.09
C GLU A 310 -17.80 -4.07 5.98
N GLY A 311 -17.41 -2.93 5.39
CA GLY A 311 -17.05 -1.72 6.10
C GLY A 311 -15.59 -1.65 6.57
N ALA A 312 -14.65 -2.13 5.77
CA ALA A 312 -13.23 -1.84 5.97
C ALA A 312 -12.94 -0.33 5.87
N ARG A 313 -11.92 0.14 6.60
CA ARG A 313 -11.53 1.56 6.64
C ARG A 313 -10.39 1.88 5.70
N PHE A 314 -9.29 1.13 5.79
CA PHE A 314 -8.13 1.25 4.93
C PHE A 314 -7.67 -0.13 4.47
N ILE A 315 -7.45 -0.27 3.17
CA ILE A 315 -6.97 -1.49 2.54
C ILE A 315 -5.81 -1.13 1.62
N GLU A 316 -4.70 -1.83 1.74
CA GLU A 316 -3.65 -1.82 0.74
C GLU A 316 -3.64 -3.15 -0.01
N VAL A 317 -3.59 -3.08 -1.34
CA VAL A 317 -3.39 -4.24 -2.22
C VAL A 317 -2.09 -4.01 -2.97
N THR A 318 -1.12 -4.89 -2.77
CA THR A 318 0.19 -4.74 -3.39
C THR A 318 0.46 -5.79 -4.45
N THR A 319 1.25 -5.42 -5.45
CA THR A 319 1.84 -6.36 -6.41
C THR A 319 3.08 -7.05 -5.85
N GLU A 320 3.54 -6.66 -4.66
CA GLU A 320 4.76 -7.17 -4.06
C GLU A 320 4.54 -8.53 -3.39
N TYR A 321 5.30 -9.54 -3.82
CA TYR A 321 5.34 -10.88 -3.21
C TYR A 321 6.70 -11.23 -2.64
N GLY A 322 7.70 -10.49 -2.96
CA GLY A 322 9.00 -10.41 -2.39
C GLY A 322 9.47 -8.97 -2.59
N PRO A 323 10.35 -8.42 -1.75
CA PRO A 323 10.72 -7.02 -1.85
C PRO A 323 11.19 -6.68 -3.26
N PHE A 324 10.59 -5.65 -3.85
CA PHE A 324 11.02 -4.92 -5.05
C PHE A 324 11.03 -5.69 -6.39
N LEU A 325 10.34 -6.83 -6.53
CA LEU A 325 10.55 -7.66 -7.71
C LEU A 325 9.65 -7.33 -8.90
N GLN A 326 8.48 -6.74 -8.71
CA GLN A 326 7.48 -6.68 -9.79
C GLN A 326 7.80 -5.58 -10.81
N TRP A 327 7.70 -4.31 -10.41
CA TRP A 327 7.95 -3.18 -11.31
C TRP A 327 9.42 -2.76 -11.37
N ASP A 328 10.30 -3.47 -10.66
CA ASP A 328 11.74 -3.26 -10.67
C ASP A 328 12.38 -3.82 -11.97
N THR A 329 12.21 -3.08 -13.05
CA THR A 329 12.59 -3.49 -14.40
C THR A 329 13.99 -3.00 -14.78
N HIS A 330 15.03 -3.55 -14.18
CA HIS A 330 16.42 -3.21 -14.52
C HIS A 330 16.91 -3.80 -15.86
N ASP A 331 16.24 -4.81 -16.39
CA ASP A 331 16.40 -5.32 -17.74
C ASP A 331 15.09 -5.88 -18.30
N ASN A 332 15.01 -6.14 -19.60
CA ASN A 332 13.80 -6.65 -20.26
C ASN A 332 12.53 -5.84 -19.95
N GLY A 333 12.67 -4.52 -19.73
CA GLY A 333 11.59 -3.66 -19.27
C GLY A 333 10.34 -3.75 -20.12
N HIS A 334 10.47 -3.62 -21.43
CA HIS A 334 9.35 -3.73 -22.36
C HIS A 334 8.59 -5.06 -22.24
N THR A 335 9.29 -6.19 -22.28
CA THR A 335 8.67 -7.52 -22.18
C THR A 335 8.03 -7.78 -20.83
N ARG A 336 8.70 -7.38 -19.73
CA ARG A 336 8.17 -7.55 -18.38
C ARG A 336 6.94 -6.68 -18.14
N LEU A 337 6.96 -5.44 -18.61
CA LEU A 337 5.86 -4.49 -18.44
C LEU A 337 4.59 -4.93 -19.18
N ALA A 338 4.71 -5.51 -20.37
CA ALA A 338 3.56 -6.06 -21.09
C ALA A 338 2.80 -7.09 -20.24
N LYS A 339 3.52 -7.97 -19.54
CA LYS A 339 2.94 -8.94 -18.63
C LYS A 339 2.33 -8.26 -17.40
N LEU A 340 3.05 -7.35 -16.74
CA LEU A 340 2.57 -6.66 -15.54
C LEU A 340 1.29 -5.86 -15.81
N LYS A 341 1.22 -5.16 -16.96
CA LYS A 341 0.01 -4.46 -17.39
C LYS A 341 -1.17 -5.42 -17.52
N SER A 342 -0.98 -6.56 -18.18
CA SER A 342 -2.04 -7.57 -18.34
C SER A 342 -2.55 -8.16 -17.02
N GLU A 343 -1.71 -8.18 -15.99
CA GLU A 343 -2.08 -8.67 -14.66
C GLU A 343 -2.94 -7.66 -13.88
N ILE A 344 -2.76 -6.33 -14.08
CA ILE A 344 -3.41 -5.30 -13.27
C ILE A 344 -4.54 -4.56 -13.99
N ASP A 345 -4.57 -4.50 -15.32
CA ASP A 345 -5.52 -3.70 -16.10
C ASP A 345 -6.99 -4.07 -15.78
N ALA A 346 -7.36 -5.32 -15.97
CA ALA A 346 -8.72 -5.76 -15.72
C ALA A 346 -9.13 -5.67 -14.25
N PRO A 347 -8.32 -6.10 -13.25
CA PRO A 347 -8.67 -5.98 -11.84
C PRO A 347 -8.91 -4.55 -11.36
N ILE A 348 -8.10 -3.58 -11.79
CA ILE A 348 -8.27 -2.18 -11.42
C ILE A 348 -9.60 -1.65 -11.96
N ALA A 349 -9.84 -1.84 -13.27
CA ALA A 349 -11.07 -1.38 -13.89
C ALA A 349 -12.31 -2.05 -13.28
N GLN A 350 -12.26 -3.36 -13.04
CA GLN A 350 -13.38 -4.08 -12.45
C GLN A 350 -13.66 -3.63 -11.01
N LEU A 351 -12.63 -3.34 -10.21
CA LEU A 351 -12.78 -2.80 -8.86
C LEU A 351 -13.57 -1.47 -8.89
N VAL A 352 -13.22 -0.56 -9.80
CA VAL A 352 -13.92 0.71 -9.97
C VAL A 352 -15.39 0.48 -10.35
N LEU A 353 -15.65 -0.36 -11.36
CA LEU A 353 -17.00 -0.66 -11.83
C LEU A 353 -17.86 -1.36 -10.77
N ASP A 354 -17.28 -2.32 -10.06
CA ASP A 354 -17.98 -3.04 -9.00
C ASP A 354 -18.39 -2.13 -7.84
N LEU A 355 -17.49 -1.24 -7.42
CA LEU A 355 -17.81 -0.27 -6.37
C LEU A 355 -18.82 0.78 -6.85
N GLU A 356 -18.76 1.22 -8.12
CA GLU A 356 -19.75 2.12 -8.71
C GLU A 356 -21.13 1.44 -8.75
N GLN A 357 -21.21 0.21 -9.26
CA GLN A 357 -22.47 -0.55 -9.36
C GLN A 357 -23.13 -0.79 -8.00
N ARG A 358 -22.33 -0.90 -6.93
CA ARG A 358 -22.79 -1.10 -5.55
C ARG A 358 -23.08 0.21 -4.82
N GLY A 359 -22.90 1.36 -5.47
CA GLY A 359 -23.06 2.68 -4.84
C GLY A 359 -22.01 2.98 -3.75
N LEU A 360 -20.85 2.32 -3.81
CA LEU A 360 -19.77 2.46 -2.83
C LEU A 360 -18.63 3.34 -3.33
N LEU A 361 -18.51 3.57 -4.64
CA LEU A 361 -17.39 4.30 -5.23
C LEU A 361 -17.32 5.76 -4.73
N ASP A 362 -18.44 6.44 -4.63
CA ASP A 362 -18.46 7.83 -4.19
C ASP A 362 -17.94 8.04 -2.77
N ARG A 363 -17.97 6.99 -1.94
CA ARG A 363 -17.48 6.99 -0.56
C ARG A 363 -16.19 6.18 -0.35
N THR A 364 -15.60 5.67 -1.44
CA THR A 364 -14.35 4.91 -1.42
C THR A 364 -13.33 5.58 -2.30
N LEU A 365 -12.23 6.07 -1.71
CA LEU A 365 -11.10 6.59 -2.45
C LEU A 365 -10.18 5.43 -2.84
N ILE A 366 -9.99 5.21 -4.14
CA ILE A 366 -8.99 4.27 -4.68
C ILE A 366 -7.80 5.09 -5.15
N VAL A 367 -6.59 4.73 -4.75
CA VAL A 367 -5.34 5.39 -5.14
C VAL A 367 -4.37 4.34 -5.66
N LEU A 368 -3.91 4.49 -6.90
CA LEU A 368 -2.84 3.68 -7.48
C LEU A 368 -1.56 4.50 -7.53
N ALA A 369 -0.49 3.99 -6.95
CA ALA A 369 0.80 4.67 -6.86
C ALA A 369 1.99 3.71 -6.80
N SER A 370 3.18 4.26 -6.91
CA SER A 370 4.47 3.57 -6.77
C SER A 370 5.46 4.50 -6.05
N GLU A 371 6.56 3.94 -5.55
CA GLU A 371 7.57 4.67 -4.78
C GLU A 371 8.35 5.71 -5.60
N PHE A 372 8.54 5.48 -6.88
CA PHE A 372 9.12 6.39 -7.87
C PHE A 372 8.79 5.90 -9.29
N SER A 373 9.34 6.54 -10.28
CA SER A 373 9.22 6.18 -11.68
C SER A 373 10.55 5.66 -12.24
N ARG A 374 10.62 5.51 -13.57
CA ARG A 374 11.81 5.04 -14.27
C ARG A 374 12.08 5.82 -15.55
N ASP A 375 13.35 5.87 -15.96
CA ASP A 375 13.82 6.39 -17.22
C ASP A 375 14.82 5.42 -17.88
N CYS A 376 15.00 5.51 -19.17
CA CYS A 376 15.96 4.66 -19.90
C CYS A 376 17.42 5.03 -19.55
N LEU A 377 17.72 6.31 -19.34
CA LEU A 377 19.07 6.83 -19.20
C LEU A 377 19.35 7.56 -17.88
N LEU A 378 18.33 8.22 -17.32
CA LEU A 378 18.51 9.10 -16.17
C LEU A 378 18.27 8.35 -14.86
N GLU A 379 19.26 8.39 -13.96
CA GLU A 379 19.12 7.97 -12.58
C GLU A 379 18.87 9.21 -11.73
N GLY A 380 17.76 9.26 -11.00
CA GLY A 380 17.39 10.39 -10.16
C GLY A 380 16.75 11.54 -10.89
N LYS A 381 17.09 12.74 -10.49
CA LYS A 381 16.68 14.00 -11.12
C LYS A 381 17.80 14.56 -11.97
N PRO A 382 17.48 15.25 -13.08
CA PRO A 382 18.51 15.88 -13.93
C PRO A 382 19.44 16.84 -13.17
N GLU A 383 18.89 17.57 -12.19
CA GLU A 383 19.66 18.57 -11.41
C GLU A 383 20.57 17.95 -10.34
N LYS A 384 20.32 16.69 -9.98
CA LYS A 384 21.09 15.94 -8.99
C LYS A 384 21.27 14.49 -9.45
N PRO A 385 22.09 14.26 -10.48
CA PRO A 385 22.35 12.91 -10.95
C PRO A 385 23.04 12.10 -9.83
N VAL A 386 22.54 10.91 -9.58
CA VAL A 386 23.19 9.90 -8.74
C VAL A 386 23.95 8.92 -9.60
N GLY A 387 24.88 8.19 -9.01
CA GLY A 387 25.61 7.14 -9.73
C GLY A 387 24.65 6.10 -10.29
N ASN A 388 24.87 5.70 -11.52
CA ASN A 388 24.05 4.70 -12.20
C ASN A 388 24.15 3.36 -11.50
N GLN A 389 23.01 2.78 -11.15
CA GLN A 389 22.95 1.43 -10.58
C GLN A 389 23.01 0.34 -11.66
N VAL A 390 22.55 0.67 -12.87
CA VAL A 390 22.55 -0.25 -14.02
C VAL A 390 23.18 0.43 -15.22
N GLU A 391 24.13 -0.23 -15.85
CA GLU A 391 24.69 0.24 -17.13
C GLU A 391 23.69 0.06 -18.25
N GLN A 392 23.44 1.12 -19.00
CA GLN A 392 22.60 1.10 -20.19
C GLN A 392 23.45 1.50 -21.38
N PRO A 393 23.53 0.67 -22.44
CA PRO A 393 24.30 1.00 -23.62
C PRO A 393 23.69 2.20 -24.36
N ALA A 394 24.54 3.11 -24.85
CA ALA A 394 24.09 4.26 -25.64
C ALA A 394 23.40 3.86 -26.95
N VAL A 395 23.72 2.66 -27.45
CA VAL A 395 23.14 2.06 -28.66
C VAL A 395 22.52 0.71 -28.30
N LEU A 396 21.22 0.57 -28.48
CA LEU A 396 20.47 -0.62 -28.15
C LEU A 396 20.56 -1.65 -29.26
N LYS A 397 21.24 -2.76 -28.99
CA LYS A 397 21.38 -3.86 -29.97
C LYS A 397 20.41 -5.01 -29.70
N GLU A 398 19.92 -5.13 -28.46
CA GLU A 398 19.10 -6.22 -27.99
C GLU A 398 17.81 -5.68 -27.35
N LEU A 399 16.69 -6.37 -27.54
CA LEU A 399 15.38 -6.00 -27.00
C LEU A 399 15.39 -5.89 -25.45
N LYS A 400 16.26 -6.64 -24.77
CA LYS A 400 16.37 -6.58 -23.29
C LYS A 400 16.75 -5.18 -22.78
N HIS A 401 17.41 -4.35 -23.60
CA HIS A 401 17.79 -2.98 -23.25
C HIS A 401 16.73 -1.95 -23.65
N TYR A 402 15.63 -2.36 -24.26
CA TYR A 402 14.55 -1.49 -24.67
C TYR A 402 13.53 -1.38 -23.55
N GLY A 403 13.56 -0.28 -22.76
CA GLY A 403 12.68 -0.02 -21.65
C GLY A 403 13.25 1.01 -20.66
N MET A 404 12.48 1.26 -19.59
CA MET A 404 12.83 2.20 -18.54
C MET A 404 13.47 1.42 -17.39
N HIS A 405 14.79 1.51 -17.27
CA HIS A 405 15.58 0.63 -16.39
C HIS A 405 16.14 1.32 -15.15
N ARG A 406 16.22 2.65 -15.14
CA ARG A 406 16.84 3.43 -14.07
C ARG A 406 15.78 4.08 -13.18
N HIS A 407 16.10 4.29 -11.92
CA HIS A 407 15.22 4.94 -10.97
C HIS A 407 15.09 6.44 -11.27
N PHE A 408 13.87 6.92 -11.42
CA PHE A 408 13.58 8.30 -11.78
C PHE A 408 12.62 8.94 -10.78
N THR A 409 12.99 10.08 -10.23
CA THR A 409 12.22 10.77 -9.17
C THR A 409 11.63 12.12 -9.64
N GLY A 410 11.92 12.53 -10.87
CA GLY A 410 11.50 13.83 -11.42
C GLY A 410 10.01 13.93 -11.77
N ALA A 411 9.35 12.80 -11.94
CA ALA A 411 7.92 12.68 -12.17
C ALA A 411 7.45 11.25 -11.89
N SER A 412 6.20 11.09 -11.48
CA SER A 412 5.49 9.81 -11.38
C SER A 412 4.01 10.03 -11.64
N SER A 413 3.27 8.99 -11.95
CA SER A 413 1.83 9.06 -12.15
C SER A 413 1.08 8.45 -10.98
N VAL A 414 -0.04 9.07 -10.60
CA VAL A 414 -0.99 8.57 -9.61
C VAL A 414 -2.38 8.57 -10.22
N LEU A 415 -3.11 7.47 -10.09
CA LEU A 415 -4.54 7.41 -10.42
C LEU A 415 -5.37 7.47 -9.14
N MET A 416 -6.45 8.23 -9.17
CA MET A 416 -7.40 8.32 -8.07
C MET A 416 -8.82 8.14 -8.61
N PHE A 417 -9.64 7.29 -7.95
CA PHE A 417 -11.04 7.09 -8.30
C PHE A 417 -11.93 7.21 -7.07
N GLY A 418 -13.13 7.75 -7.24
CA GLY A 418 -14.12 7.83 -6.17
C GLY A 418 -13.75 8.77 -5.02
N GLY A 419 -14.40 8.62 -3.87
CA GLY A 419 -14.07 9.37 -2.65
C GLY A 419 -14.11 10.90 -2.78
N GLY A 420 -14.87 11.45 -3.75
CA GLY A 420 -14.97 12.88 -3.97
C GLY A 420 -13.87 13.49 -4.84
N VAL A 421 -13.02 12.69 -5.52
CA VAL A 421 -12.09 13.23 -6.52
C VAL A 421 -12.85 13.65 -7.79
N LYS A 422 -12.30 14.60 -8.53
CA LYS A 422 -12.85 14.99 -9.84
C LYS A 422 -12.88 13.83 -10.79
N ARG A 423 -13.94 13.73 -11.57
CA ARG A 423 -14.12 12.70 -12.59
C ARG A 423 -13.61 13.21 -13.95
N GLY A 424 -12.95 12.32 -14.71
CA GLY A 424 -12.43 12.62 -16.03
C GLY A 424 -11.41 13.76 -16.03
N PHE A 425 -10.58 13.87 -15.01
CA PHE A 425 -9.69 15.01 -14.80
C PHE A 425 -8.21 14.63 -14.92
N LEU A 426 -7.46 15.47 -15.63
CA LEU A 426 -6.00 15.39 -15.71
C LEU A 426 -5.38 16.52 -14.89
N TYR A 427 -4.53 16.17 -13.95
CA TYR A 427 -3.80 17.12 -13.11
C TYR A 427 -2.31 17.09 -13.37
N GLY A 428 -1.73 18.26 -13.60
CA GLY A 428 -0.32 18.44 -13.81
C GLY A 428 0.16 17.98 -15.20
N LYS A 429 1.41 18.31 -15.48
CA LYS A 429 2.03 18.03 -16.78
C LYS A 429 3.52 17.77 -16.62
N THR A 430 4.03 16.91 -17.45
CA THR A 430 5.45 16.59 -17.58
C THR A 430 5.99 17.09 -18.91
N ALA A 431 7.31 17.25 -19.02
CA ALA A 431 7.95 17.60 -20.28
C ALA A 431 7.70 16.50 -21.33
N PRO A 432 7.42 16.87 -22.60
CA PRO A 432 7.14 15.91 -23.67
C PRO A 432 8.39 15.14 -24.13
N GLU A 433 9.56 15.71 -23.93
CA GLU A 433 10.86 15.14 -24.25
C GLU A 433 11.71 14.95 -22.97
N ARG A 434 12.78 14.15 -23.06
CA ARG A 434 13.69 13.96 -21.92
C ARG A 434 14.19 15.31 -21.42
N PRO A 435 14.17 15.54 -20.10
CA PRO A 435 14.13 14.53 -19.03
C PRO A 435 12.73 14.06 -18.58
N CYS A 436 11.65 14.42 -19.23
CA CYS A 436 10.28 14.03 -18.90
C CYS A 436 9.85 14.35 -17.45
N THR A 437 10.47 15.38 -16.87
CA THR A 437 10.16 15.84 -15.49
C THR A 437 8.85 16.61 -15.43
N THR A 438 8.32 16.75 -14.25
CA THR A 438 7.15 17.62 -13.97
C THR A 438 7.46 19.08 -14.31
N ILE A 439 6.56 19.71 -15.07
CA ILE A 439 6.67 21.13 -15.48
C ILE A 439 5.49 21.98 -15.04
N GLU A 440 4.34 21.38 -14.72
CA GLU A 440 3.16 22.11 -14.23
C GLU A 440 2.53 21.40 -13.03
N ASN A 441 2.10 22.17 -12.04
CA ASN A 441 1.34 21.72 -10.86
C ASN A 441 1.99 20.53 -10.13
N PRO A 442 3.23 20.62 -9.66
CA PRO A 442 3.85 19.53 -8.92
C PRO A 442 3.07 19.20 -7.63
N ILE A 443 2.96 17.90 -7.33
CA ILE A 443 2.44 17.42 -6.06
C ILE A 443 3.45 16.47 -5.43
N ASN A 444 3.95 16.80 -4.25
CA ASN A 444 4.88 15.96 -3.48
C ASN A 444 4.12 14.94 -2.61
N VAL A 445 4.85 14.04 -1.96
CA VAL A 445 4.27 13.00 -1.08
C VAL A 445 3.46 13.62 0.06
N THR A 446 3.97 14.66 0.70
CA THR A 446 3.32 15.32 1.84
C THR A 446 1.98 15.93 1.46
N ASP A 447 1.90 16.60 0.30
CA ASP A 447 0.65 17.20 -0.20
C ASP A 447 -0.32 16.14 -0.74
N LEU A 448 0.19 15.05 -1.31
CA LEU A 448 -0.64 13.91 -1.71
C LEU A 448 -1.29 13.27 -0.47
N HIS A 449 -0.51 13.04 0.60
CA HIS A 449 -1.03 12.57 1.88
C HIS A 449 -2.07 13.52 2.46
N ALA A 450 -1.78 14.81 2.50
CA ALA A 450 -2.73 15.83 2.96
C ALA A 450 -4.03 15.78 2.16
N THR A 451 -3.96 15.57 0.84
CA THR A 451 -5.14 15.46 -0.03
C THR A 451 -5.94 14.20 0.28
N MET A 452 -5.26 13.04 0.44
CA MET A 452 -5.91 11.78 0.80
C MET A 452 -6.58 11.85 2.19
N LEU A 453 -5.88 12.38 3.19
CA LEU A 453 -6.42 12.58 4.54
C LEU A 453 -7.62 13.53 4.55
N HIS A 454 -7.56 14.59 3.72
CA HIS A 454 -8.66 15.54 3.56
C HIS A 454 -9.94 14.87 3.07
N THR A 455 -9.88 13.95 2.10
CA THR A 455 -11.08 13.23 1.65
C THR A 455 -11.74 12.44 2.77
N LEU A 456 -10.95 11.95 3.73
CA LEU A 456 -11.43 11.21 4.91
C LEU A 456 -11.85 12.12 6.08
N GLY A 457 -11.78 13.45 5.91
CA GLY A 457 -12.10 14.41 6.97
C GLY A 457 -11.05 14.48 8.08
N ILE A 458 -9.83 14.03 7.83
CA ILE A 458 -8.71 14.11 8.76
C ILE A 458 -7.92 15.40 8.48
N ALA A 459 -7.73 16.22 9.51
CA ALA A 459 -6.96 17.46 9.39
C ALA A 459 -5.49 17.16 9.08
N THR A 460 -4.85 17.98 8.26
CA THR A 460 -3.45 17.79 7.85
C THR A 460 -2.46 17.96 9.00
N ASP A 461 -2.86 18.70 10.03
CA ASP A 461 -2.13 18.89 11.29
C ASP A 461 -2.54 17.91 12.39
N TYR A 462 -3.28 16.84 12.05
CA TYR A 462 -3.60 15.76 12.97
C TYR A 462 -2.31 15.14 13.54
N HIS A 463 -2.20 15.04 14.85
CA HIS A 463 -0.96 14.60 15.50
C HIS A 463 -1.23 13.83 16.80
N VAL A 464 -0.21 13.14 17.25
CA VAL A 464 -0.09 12.56 18.58
C VAL A 464 1.13 13.15 19.29
N MET A 465 1.13 13.10 20.62
CA MET A 465 2.30 13.53 21.39
C MET A 465 3.25 12.34 21.60
N VAL A 466 4.48 12.45 21.14
CA VAL A 466 5.56 11.49 21.36
C VAL A 466 6.66 12.22 22.13
N GLU A 467 7.01 11.76 23.32
CA GLU A 467 8.01 12.40 24.19
C GLU A 467 7.80 13.91 24.33
N GLN A 468 6.55 14.32 24.56
CA GLN A 468 6.11 15.71 24.70
C GLN A 468 6.29 16.59 23.42
N ARG A 469 6.51 15.97 22.26
CA ARG A 469 6.55 16.66 20.96
C ARG A 469 5.41 16.17 20.07
N PRO A 470 4.78 17.04 19.28
CA PRO A 470 3.77 16.61 18.33
C PRO A 470 4.43 15.84 17.18
N PHE A 471 3.87 14.67 16.87
CA PHE A 471 4.20 13.89 15.67
C PHE A 471 2.97 13.86 14.78
N TYR A 472 3.08 14.37 13.58
CA TYR A 472 1.94 14.69 12.70
C TYR A 472 1.66 13.58 11.69
N ALA A 473 0.42 13.51 11.21
CA ALA A 473 0.02 12.59 10.15
C ALA A 473 0.57 12.97 8.75
N THR A 474 0.97 14.22 8.55
CA THR A 474 1.78 14.67 7.42
C THR A 474 3.08 15.25 7.96
N GLN A 475 4.14 15.20 7.20
CA GLN A 475 5.44 15.67 7.68
C GLN A 475 5.36 17.08 8.28
N ASP A 476 5.64 17.20 9.57
CA ASP A 476 5.60 18.43 10.36
C ASP A 476 4.25 19.19 10.32
N GLY A 477 3.16 18.51 9.95
CA GLY A 477 1.86 19.15 9.77
C GLY A 477 1.76 20.13 8.60
N ARG A 478 2.74 20.08 7.66
CA ARG A 478 2.89 21.07 6.57
C ARG A 478 2.18 20.69 5.28
N GLY A 479 1.60 19.51 5.20
CA GLY A 479 0.92 19.05 3.98
C GLY A 479 -0.25 19.98 3.61
N VAL A 480 -0.34 20.32 2.35
CA VAL A 480 -1.41 21.16 1.78
C VAL A 480 -2.29 20.31 0.88
N ALA A 481 -3.55 20.13 1.29
CA ALA A 481 -4.50 19.39 0.48
C ALA A 481 -4.73 20.12 -0.87
N ARG A 482 -4.55 19.41 -1.97
CA ARG A 482 -4.76 19.91 -3.33
C ARG A 482 -6.24 19.85 -3.69
N THR A 483 -7.02 20.81 -3.21
CA THR A 483 -8.49 20.87 -3.45
C THR A 483 -8.85 20.96 -4.93
N ALA A 484 -7.91 21.36 -5.80
CA ALA A 484 -8.09 21.30 -7.25
C ALA A 484 -8.34 19.87 -7.78
N LEU A 485 -7.99 18.83 -7.03
CA LEU A 485 -8.24 17.42 -7.34
C LEU A 485 -9.64 16.94 -6.89
N LEU A 486 -10.33 17.73 -6.04
CA LEU A 486 -11.60 17.38 -5.43
C LEU A 486 -12.77 18.02 -6.19
N GLY A 487 -13.91 17.29 -6.25
CA GLY A 487 -15.14 17.69 -6.92
C GLY A 487 -16.11 18.48 -6.06
#